data_c6d9271cfc4f46f61caa46de4c744ef1
#
_entry.id   c6d9271cfc4f46f61caa46de4c744ef1
#
_cell.length_a   1.000
_cell.length_b   1.000
_cell.length_c   1.000
_cell.angle_alpha   90.00
_cell.angle_beta   90.00
_cell.angle_gamma   90.00
#
_symmetry.space_group_name_H-M   'P 1'
#
loop_
_entity.id
_entity.type
_entity.pdbx_description
1 polymer ?
#
loop_
_entity_poly.entity_id
_entity_poly.type
_entity_poly.pdbx_seq_one_letter_code
_entity_poly.pdbx_strand_id
1 'polypeptide(L)'
;MVQPQTTAKRKLRALIADDVQETRRNTRLMLATIDDVEVVAIAANGLQALQLAKEHHPDIVLLDINMPEMDGLTAYREISKIHPETGCIIISAEKDTTTFRTAISVGVQEYLIKPFTVEELESAVARVSERVEQNRAKLAQVNDLKLKKEDYLKQLANEYSKTRRTDDKAMEVFEQLAENPECETRWLQTLAMIYIVRQEWGRMKILAAKLEQRTKK
;
A
#
# COMPACT_ATOMS: atom_id res chain seq x y z
N MET A 1 -32.58 15.75 19.42
CA MET A 1 -31.17 16.16 19.48
C MET A 1 -30.34 14.90 19.27
N VAL A 2 -29.81 14.70 18.06
CA VAL A 2 -28.89 13.59 17.76
C VAL A 2 -27.51 14.05 18.20
N GLN A 3 -26.93 13.40 19.21
CA GLN A 3 -25.57 13.65 19.62
C GLN A 3 -24.66 13.20 18.48
N PRO A 4 -23.63 13.98 18.05
CA PRO A 4 -22.66 13.51 17.12
C PRO A 4 -21.87 12.35 17.76
N GLN A 5 -21.97 11.17 17.17
CA GLN A 5 -21.09 10.05 17.52
C GLN A 5 -19.66 10.52 17.19
N THR A 6 -18.89 10.83 18.22
CA THR A 6 -17.45 10.99 18.14
C THR A 6 -16.89 9.64 17.70
N THR A 7 -16.63 9.48 16.40
CA THR A 7 -15.83 8.38 15.90
C THR A 7 -14.46 8.51 16.57
N ALA A 8 -14.16 7.63 17.52
CA ALA A 8 -12.85 7.57 18.15
C ALA A 8 -11.81 7.49 17.03
N LYS A 9 -10.97 8.52 16.90
CA LYS A 9 -9.91 8.57 15.91
C LYS A 9 -9.01 7.36 16.14
N ARG A 10 -8.82 6.53 15.13
CA ARG A 10 -7.95 5.35 15.21
C ARG A 10 -6.53 5.82 15.52
N LYS A 11 -5.90 5.23 16.55
CA LYS A 11 -4.51 5.52 16.88
C LYS A 11 -3.57 5.17 15.73
N LEU A 12 -2.58 6.01 15.52
CA LEU A 12 -1.51 5.81 14.55
C LEU A 12 -0.58 4.69 15.05
N ARG A 13 -0.42 3.64 14.29
CA ARG A 13 0.37 2.45 14.65
C ARG A 13 1.83 2.68 14.26
N ALA A 14 2.71 2.74 15.24
CA ALA A 14 4.13 3.02 15.05
C ALA A 14 4.98 1.75 15.24
N LEU A 15 5.97 1.56 14.35
CA LEU A 15 7.05 0.60 14.51
C LEU A 15 8.36 1.36 14.73
N ILE A 16 9.16 0.94 15.71
CA ILE A 16 10.47 1.53 16.02
C ILE A 16 11.56 0.51 15.68
N ALA A 17 12.61 0.94 14.99
CA ALA A 17 13.80 0.13 14.77
C ALA A 17 15.07 0.94 15.03
N ASP A 18 15.95 0.43 15.88
CA ASP A 18 17.25 1.02 16.26
C ASP A 18 18.09 -0.12 16.84
N ASP A 19 19.38 -0.18 16.63
CA ASP A 19 20.25 -1.24 17.15
C ASP A 19 20.57 -1.06 18.62
N VAL A 20 20.50 0.19 19.15
CA VAL A 20 20.79 0.53 20.53
C VAL A 20 19.53 0.41 21.38
N GLN A 21 19.54 -0.52 22.35
CA GLN A 21 18.41 -0.79 23.21
C GLN A 21 17.92 0.43 24.00
N GLU A 22 18.83 1.26 24.48
CA GLU A 22 18.47 2.46 25.21
C GLU A 22 17.74 3.49 24.35
N THR A 23 18.21 3.69 23.12
CA THR A 23 17.54 4.56 22.14
C THR A 23 16.14 4.07 21.81
N ARG A 24 15.96 2.77 21.56
CA ARG A 24 14.63 2.17 21.36
C ARG A 24 13.69 2.44 22.52
N ARG A 25 14.17 2.25 23.76
CA ARG A 25 13.39 2.49 24.98
C ARG A 25 12.99 3.98 25.09
N ASN A 26 13.93 4.89 24.88
CA ASN A 26 13.69 6.32 24.97
C ASN A 26 12.70 6.79 23.91
N THR A 27 12.88 6.39 22.64
CA THR A 27 11.95 6.70 21.56
C THR A 27 10.54 6.16 21.84
N ARG A 28 10.42 4.94 22.39
CA ARG A 28 9.14 4.38 22.81
C ARG A 28 8.48 5.22 23.92
N LEU A 29 9.24 5.66 24.92
CA LEU A 29 8.72 6.49 26.01
C LEU A 29 8.25 7.86 25.49
N MET A 30 9.01 8.48 24.58
CA MET A 30 8.61 9.73 23.94
C MET A 30 7.33 9.55 23.11
N LEU A 31 7.21 8.50 22.29
CA LEU A 31 5.99 8.23 21.53
C LEU A 31 4.78 7.96 22.42
N ALA A 32 4.98 7.37 23.61
CA ALA A 32 3.90 7.11 24.56
C ALA A 32 3.32 8.40 25.17
N THR A 33 4.00 9.55 25.07
CA THR A 33 3.50 10.86 25.50
C THR A 33 2.70 11.57 24.41
N ILE A 34 2.74 11.08 23.17
CA ILE A 34 2.01 11.65 22.04
C ILE A 34 0.63 10.98 21.99
N ASP A 35 -0.42 11.79 22.12
CA ASP A 35 -1.78 11.30 21.96
C ASP A 35 -1.98 10.73 20.53
N ASP A 36 -2.90 9.78 20.40
CA ASP A 36 -3.21 9.14 19.13
C ASP A 36 -2.11 8.28 18.49
N VAL A 37 -0.99 7.96 19.19
CA VAL A 37 0.05 7.04 18.73
C VAL A 37 0.07 5.76 19.59
N GLU A 38 0.28 4.61 18.93
CA GLU A 38 0.47 3.32 19.57
C GLU A 38 1.69 2.61 18.98
N VAL A 39 2.66 2.26 19.82
CA VAL A 39 3.82 1.47 19.40
C VAL A 39 3.42 0.01 19.31
N VAL A 40 3.26 -0.51 18.10
CA VAL A 40 2.80 -1.88 17.83
C VAL A 40 3.94 -2.89 17.67
N ALA A 41 5.15 -2.41 17.33
CA ALA A 41 6.32 -3.28 17.17
C ALA A 41 7.63 -2.54 17.44
N ILE A 42 8.65 -3.30 17.86
CA ILE A 42 10.00 -2.80 18.13
C ILE A 42 11.00 -3.79 17.56
N ALA A 43 11.94 -3.31 16.75
CA ALA A 43 12.97 -4.07 16.06
C ALA A 43 14.38 -3.65 16.51
N ALA A 44 15.34 -4.56 16.46
CA ALA A 44 16.74 -4.30 16.75
C ALA A 44 17.60 -4.13 15.48
N ASN A 45 17.03 -4.38 14.30
CA ASN A 45 17.68 -4.21 13.00
C ASN A 45 16.63 -4.04 11.90
N GLY A 46 17.09 -3.71 10.68
CA GLY A 46 16.19 -3.47 9.55
C GLY A 46 15.49 -4.73 9.03
N LEU A 47 16.11 -5.90 9.13
CA LEU A 47 15.49 -7.16 8.71
C LEU A 47 14.32 -7.52 9.63
N GLN A 48 14.49 -7.38 10.94
CA GLN A 48 13.43 -7.57 11.92
C GLN A 48 12.32 -6.51 11.73
N ALA A 49 12.68 -5.26 11.41
CA ALA A 49 11.70 -4.21 11.12
C ALA A 49 10.82 -4.57 9.91
N LEU A 50 11.42 -5.08 8.83
CA LEU A 50 10.69 -5.54 7.65
C LEU A 50 9.74 -6.70 7.97
N GLN A 51 10.17 -7.68 8.78
CA GLN A 51 9.33 -8.79 9.19
C GLN A 51 8.14 -8.31 10.03
N LEU A 52 8.40 -7.49 11.05
CA LEU A 52 7.36 -6.94 11.93
C LEU A 52 6.40 -5.99 11.19
N ALA A 53 6.88 -5.28 10.17
CA ALA A 53 6.03 -4.46 9.32
C ALA A 53 5.01 -5.32 8.55
N LYS A 54 5.40 -6.50 8.05
CA LYS A 54 4.49 -7.45 7.38
C LYS A 54 3.42 -8.00 8.33
N GLU A 55 3.77 -8.22 9.60
CA GLU A 55 2.87 -8.80 10.60
C GLU A 55 1.92 -7.76 11.18
N HIS A 56 2.44 -6.57 11.46
CA HIS A 56 1.70 -5.55 12.22
C HIS A 56 1.10 -4.44 11.38
N HIS A 57 1.44 -4.32 10.08
CA HIS A 57 0.93 -3.26 9.19
C HIS A 57 0.98 -1.86 9.85
N PRO A 58 2.18 -1.34 10.19
CA PRO A 58 2.31 -0.04 10.84
C PRO A 58 1.92 1.10 9.90
N ASP A 59 1.35 2.15 10.48
CA ASP A 59 1.02 3.39 9.78
C ASP A 59 2.26 4.25 9.57
N ILE A 60 3.20 4.17 10.52
CA ILE A 60 4.46 4.91 10.52
C ILE A 60 5.59 4.02 11.03
N VAL A 61 6.76 4.15 10.42
CA VAL A 61 8.00 3.51 10.88
C VAL A 61 9.03 4.57 11.26
N LEU A 62 9.67 4.39 12.42
CA LEU A 62 10.78 5.18 12.90
C LEU A 62 12.04 4.32 12.83
N LEU A 63 12.96 4.63 11.95
CA LEU A 63 14.11 3.77 11.65
C LEU A 63 15.42 4.52 11.87
N ASP A 64 16.31 3.92 12.67
CA ASP A 64 17.71 4.33 12.66
C ASP A 64 18.35 3.93 11.32
N ILE A 65 19.30 4.72 10.84
CA ILE A 65 20.01 4.41 9.58
C ILE A 65 20.99 3.27 9.81
N ASN A 66 21.84 3.42 10.84
CA ASN A 66 23.00 2.56 11.04
C ASN A 66 22.63 1.32 11.88
N MET A 67 21.97 0.36 11.26
CA MET A 67 21.60 -0.90 11.89
C MET A 67 22.34 -2.08 11.26
N PRO A 68 22.68 -3.13 12.03
CA PRO A 68 23.25 -4.36 11.50
C PRO A 68 22.27 -5.12 10.60
N GLU A 69 22.77 -6.02 9.77
CA GLU A 69 22.05 -6.89 8.83
C GLU A 69 21.35 -6.14 7.69
N MET A 70 20.60 -5.11 7.99
CA MET A 70 19.90 -4.24 7.03
C MET A 70 19.81 -2.84 7.60
N ASP A 71 20.30 -1.84 6.86
CA ASP A 71 20.18 -0.43 7.22
C ASP A 71 18.74 0.08 7.13
N GLY A 72 18.45 1.21 7.79
CA GLY A 72 17.09 1.74 7.87
C GLY A 72 16.52 2.20 6.52
N LEU A 73 17.34 2.73 5.62
CA LEU A 73 16.89 3.18 4.29
C LEU A 73 16.53 2.00 3.40
N THR A 74 17.34 0.93 3.45
CA THR A 74 17.05 -0.33 2.77
C THR A 74 15.80 -0.98 3.34
N ALA A 75 15.65 -1.02 4.67
CA ALA A 75 14.46 -1.53 5.33
C ALA A 75 13.19 -0.77 4.89
N TYR A 76 13.23 0.57 4.88
CA TYR A 76 12.09 1.35 4.42
C TYR A 76 11.78 1.12 2.95
N ARG A 77 12.78 1.02 2.08
CA ARG A 77 12.56 0.70 0.65
C ARG A 77 11.82 -0.62 0.45
N GLU A 78 12.14 -1.64 1.25
CA GLU A 78 11.42 -2.92 1.17
C GLU A 78 10.03 -2.85 1.82
N ILE A 79 9.88 -2.13 2.93
CA ILE A 79 8.58 -1.89 3.57
C ILE A 79 7.64 -1.13 2.62
N SER A 80 8.10 -0.07 1.96
CA SER A 80 7.29 0.73 1.04
C SER A 80 6.81 -0.02 -0.20
N LYS A 81 7.48 -1.11 -0.61
CA LYS A 81 7.01 -1.98 -1.69
C LYS A 81 5.78 -2.79 -1.29
N ILE A 82 5.69 -3.21 -0.04
CA ILE A 82 4.59 -4.04 0.48
C ILE A 82 3.49 -3.21 1.14
N HIS A 83 3.85 -2.06 1.70
CA HIS A 83 2.96 -1.11 2.36
C HIS A 83 3.26 0.32 1.90
N PRO A 84 2.83 0.71 0.68
CA PRO A 84 3.15 2.02 0.09
C PRO A 84 2.52 3.20 0.84
N GLU A 85 1.53 2.93 1.69
CA GLU A 85 0.88 3.93 2.55
C GLU A 85 1.65 4.22 3.85
N THR A 86 2.61 3.37 4.24
CA THR A 86 3.36 3.54 5.49
C THR A 86 4.29 4.74 5.40
N GLY A 87 4.15 5.66 6.35
CA GLY A 87 5.05 6.79 6.50
C GLY A 87 6.37 6.42 7.17
N CYS A 88 7.43 7.21 6.93
CA CYS A 88 8.75 6.96 7.48
C CYS A 88 9.35 8.21 8.10
N ILE A 89 9.86 8.07 9.32
CA ILE A 89 10.77 8.99 9.98
C ILE A 89 12.11 8.28 10.09
N ILE A 90 13.13 8.83 9.48
CA ILE A 90 14.51 8.39 9.73
C ILE A 90 15.06 9.12 10.95
N ILE A 91 15.72 8.38 11.82
CA ILE A 91 16.41 8.89 13.01
C ILE A 91 17.89 8.59 12.85
N SER A 92 18.76 9.59 12.87
CA SER A 92 20.20 9.38 12.62
C SER A 92 21.08 10.27 13.49
N ALA A 93 22.25 9.79 13.84
CA ALA A 93 23.31 10.60 14.45
C ALA A 93 24.08 11.44 13.40
N GLU A 94 23.94 11.13 12.12
CA GLU A 94 24.70 11.74 11.04
C GLU A 94 23.99 12.98 10.49
N LYS A 95 24.80 14.06 10.28
CA LYS A 95 24.37 15.28 9.59
C LYS A 95 24.83 15.31 8.12
N ASP A 96 25.11 14.13 7.54
CA ASP A 96 25.65 14.06 6.20
C ASP A 96 24.58 14.32 5.13
N THR A 97 24.93 15.23 4.20
CA THR A 97 24.03 15.63 3.11
C THR A 97 23.80 14.52 2.09
N THR A 98 24.70 13.56 1.95
CA THR A 98 24.54 12.41 1.04
C THR A 98 23.49 11.44 1.55
N THR A 99 23.53 11.14 2.83
CA THR A 99 22.53 10.30 3.51
C THR A 99 21.15 10.94 3.45
N PHE A 100 21.07 12.26 3.69
CA PHE A 100 19.81 13.00 3.58
C PHE A 100 19.21 12.95 2.14
N ARG A 101 20.04 13.14 1.11
CA ARG A 101 19.59 13.04 -0.29
C ARG A 101 19.10 11.64 -0.62
N THR A 102 19.78 10.61 -0.13
CA THR A 102 19.37 9.22 -0.31
C THR A 102 18.01 8.97 0.35
N ALA A 103 17.80 9.46 1.57
CA ALA A 103 16.52 9.36 2.29
C ALA A 103 15.37 9.98 1.48
N ILE A 104 15.58 11.17 0.92
CA ILE A 104 14.58 11.82 0.05
C ILE A 104 14.29 10.98 -1.18
N SER A 105 15.32 10.42 -1.83
CA SER A 105 15.15 9.62 -3.05
C SER A 105 14.38 8.31 -2.82
N VAL A 106 14.42 7.78 -1.60
CA VAL A 106 13.68 6.58 -1.17
C VAL A 106 12.25 6.92 -0.74
N GLY A 107 11.91 8.22 -0.62
CA GLY A 107 10.58 8.67 -0.25
C GLY A 107 10.35 8.80 1.26
N VAL A 108 11.42 8.92 2.05
CA VAL A 108 11.34 9.25 3.49
C VAL A 108 10.67 10.61 3.66
N GLN A 109 9.71 10.69 4.57
CA GLN A 109 8.93 11.92 4.77
C GLN A 109 9.58 12.88 5.77
N GLU A 110 10.22 12.34 6.81
CA GLU A 110 10.85 13.12 7.86
C GLU A 110 12.20 12.55 8.28
N TYR A 111 13.07 13.43 8.74
CA TYR A 111 14.42 13.09 9.17
C TYR A 111 14.72 13.79 10.51
N LEU A 112 15.02 13.03 11.56
CA LEU A 112 15.40 13.53 12.88
C LEU A 112 16.88 13.25 13.16
N ILE A 113 17.58 14.26 13.69
CA ILE A 113 18.98 14.14 14.07
C ILE A 113 19.06 13.88 15.57
N LYS A 114 19.79 12.84 15.99
CA LYS A 114 20.06 12.56 17.40
C LYS A 114 21.08 13.56 17.97
N PRO A 115 20.90 14.07 19.21
CA PRO A 115 19.70 13.90 20.05
C PRO A 115 18.56 14.80 19.62
N PHE A 116 17.32 14.33 19.76
CA PHE A 116 16.11 15.11 19.46
C PHE A 116 15.20 15.19 20.70
N THR A 117 14.31 16.19 20.72
CA THR A 117 13.35 16.41 21.81
C THR A 117 12.01 15.72 21.52
N VAL A 118 11.14 15.67 22.55
CA VAL A 118 9.77 15.15 22.40
C VAL A 118 8.99 16.00 21.40
N GLU A 119 9.14 17.32 21.46
CA GLU A 119 8.45 18.28 20.58
C GLU A 119 8.86 18.12 19.11
N GLU A 120 10.15 17.84 18.85
CA GLU A 120 10.64 17.55 17.49
C GLU A 120 10.06 16.26 16.97
N LEU A 121 10.01 15.20 17.79
CA LEU A 121 9.41 13.93 17.44
C LEU A 121 7.90 14.08 17.20
N GLU A 122 7.18 14.75 18.08
CA GLU A 122 5.75 15.03 17.92
C GLU A 122 5.45 15.79 16.63
N SER A 123 6.24 16.83 16.33
CA SER A 123 6.12 17.59 15.09
C SER A 123 6.37 16.74 13.85
N ALA A 124 7.37 15.86 13.88
CA ALA A 124 7.66 14.92 12.77
C ALA A 124 6.54 13.90 12.59
N VAL A 125 6.05 13.31 13.69
CA VAL A 125 4.91 12.37 13.67
C VAL A 125 3.66 13.04 13.11
N ALA A 126 3.34 14.27 13.51
CA ALA A 126 2.18 15.00 13.02
C ALA A 126 2.26 15.23 11.49
N ARG A 127 3.42 15.67 10.98
CA ARG A 127 3.61 15.86 9.52
C ARG A 127 3.50 14.57 8.73
N VAL A 128 4.07 13.48 9.23
CA VAL A 128 3.97 12.16 8.57
C VAL A 128 2.55 11.63 8.63
N SER A 129 1.87 11.76 9.78
CA SER A 129 0.47 11.35 9.96
C SER A 129 -0.45 12.00 8.93
N GLU A 130 -0.32 13.31 8.71
CA GLU A 130 -1.11 14.03 7.71
C GLU A 130 -0.89 13.46 6.29
N ARG A 131 0.36 13.17 5.91
CA ARG A 131 0.68 12.56 4.61
C ARG A 131 0.14 11.14 4.48
N VAL A 132 0.22 10.34 5.54
CA VAL A 132 -0.34 8.98 5.57
C VAL A 132 -1.86 9.03 5.37
N GLU A 133 -2.56 9.91 6.06
CA GLU A 133 -4.01 10.10 5.89
C GLU A 133 -4.37 10.55 4.48
N GLN A 134 -3.64 11.51 3.90
CA GLN A 134 -3.83 11.96 2.51
C GLN A 134 -3.60 10.82 1.51
N ASN A 135 -2.56 10.01 1.68
CA ASN A 135 -2.28 8.88 0.80
C ASN A 135 -3.36 7.79 0.91
N ARG A 136 -3.84 7.50 2.10
CA ARG A 136 -4.96 6.58 2.32
C ARG A 136 -6.24 7.07 1.66
N ALA A 137 -6.56 8.33 1.81
CA ALA A 137 -7.73 8.92 1.16
C ALA A 137 -7.64 8.81 -0.38
N LYS A 138 -6.47 9.08 -0.96
CA LYS A 138 -6.23 8.91 -2.40
C LYS A 138 -6.38 7.44 -2.84
N LEU A 139 -5.79 6.51 -2.10
CA LEU A 139 -5.89 5.07 -2.39
C LEU A 139 -7.34 4.58 -2.29
N ALA A 140 -8.07 5.00 -1.25
CA ALA A 140 -9.48 4.68 -1.10
C ALA A 140 -10.31 5.21 -2.27
N GLN A 141 -10.06 6.44 -2.72
CA GLN A 141 -10.73 7.04 -3.87
C GLN A 141 -10.43 6.29 -5.18
N VAL A 142 -9.16 5.90 -5.40
CA VAL A 142 -8.76 5.12 -6.58
C VAL A 142 -9.44 3.74 -6.58
N ASN A 143 -9.51 3.09 -5.40
CA ASN A 143 -10.17 1.80 -5.27
C ASN A 143 -11.68 1.90 -5.49
N ASP A 144 -12.33 2.94 -4.96
CA ASP A 144 -13.76 3.19 -5.20
C ASP A 144 -14.06 3.41 -6.69
N LEU A 145 -13.21 4.17 -7.39
CA LEU A 145 -13.33 4.37 -8.84
C LEU A 145 -13.14 3.07 -9.62
N LYS A 146 -12.18 2.21 -9.21
CA LYS A 146 -11.98 0.90 -9.82
C LYS A 146 -13.20 -0.01 -9.65
N LEU A 147 -13.77 -0.06 -8.44
CA LEU A 147 -14.97 -0.84 -8.15
C LEU A 147 -16.17 -0.34 -8.98
N LYS A 148 -16.41 0.97 -9.03
CA LYS A 148 -17.47 1.56 -9.84
C LYS A 148 -17.31 1.27 -11.33
N LYS A 149 -16.06 1.34 -11.84
CA LYS A 149 -15.76 0.96 -13.23
C LYS A 149 -16.07 -0.51 -13.48
N GLU A 150 -15.67 -1.39 -12.58
CA GLU A 150 -15.92 -2.83 -12.70
C GLU A 150 -17.43 -3.16 -12.69
N ASP A 151 -18.18 -2.55 -11.78
CA ASP A 151 -19.64 -2.71 -11.71
C ASP A 151 -20.33 -2.21 -12.98
N TYR A 152 -19.90 -1.07 -13.51
CA TYR A 152 -20.40 -0.55 -14.77
C TYR A 152 -20.11 -1.51 -15.96
N LEU A 153 -18.89 -2.05 -16.04
CA LEU A 153 -18.52 -3.02 -17.05
C LEU A 153 -19.36 -4.30 -16.95
N LYS A 154 -19.63 -4.79 -15.73
CA LYS A 154 -20.51 -5.95 -15.48
C LYS A 154 -21.95 -5.69 -15.92
N GLN A 155 -22.47 -4.49 -15.70
CA GLN A 155 -23.81 -4.11 -16.17
C GLN A 155 -23.88 -4.12 -17.71
N LEU A 156 -22.91 -3.48 -18.38
CA LEU A 156 -22.83 -3.51 -19.85
C LEU A 156 -22.68 -4.92 -20.40
N ALA A 157 -21.82 -5.74 -19.79
CA ALA A 157 -21.63 -7.13 -20.21
C ALA A 157 -22.89 -7.97 -20.08
N ASN A 158 -23.70 -7.76 -19.02
CA ASN A 158 -25.00 -8.40 -18.87
C ASN A 158 -25.97 -7.98 -20.00
N GLU A 159 -26.02 -6.70 -20.32
CA GLU A 159 -26.85 -6.17 -21.41
C GLU A 159 -26.42 -6.74 -22.77
N TYR A 160 -25.11 -6.70 -23.06
CA TYR A 160 -24.56 -7.19 -24.34
C TYR A 160 -24.71 -8.71 -24.49
N SER A 161 -24.62 -9.47 -23.40
CA SER A 161 -24.89 -10.91 -23.41
C SER A 161 -26.35 -11.20 -23.73
N LYS A 162 -27.31 -10.46 -23.13
CA LYS A 162 -28.74 -10.61 -23.40
C LYS A 162 -29.10 -10.28 -24.85
N THR A 163 -28.51 -9.24 -25.40
CA THR A 163 -28.72 -8.78 -26.78
C THR A 163 -27.84 -9.48 -27.82
N ARG A 164 -26.96 -10.40 -27.37
CA ARG A 164 -26.01 -11.14 -28.21
C ARG A 164 -25.14 -10.25 -29.09
N ARG A 165 -24.74 -9.11 -28.55
CA ARG A 165 -23.86 -8.18 -29.28
C ARG A 165 -22.46 -8.75 -29.41
N THR A 166 -21.89 -8.58 -30.62
CA THR A 166 -20.53 -9.02 -30.96
C THR A 166 -19.70 -7.93 -31.64
N ASP A 167 -20.17 -6.67 -31.57
CA ASP A 167 -19.46 -5.50 -32.12
C ASP A 167 -18.21 -5.12 -31.31
N ASP A 168 -17.46 -4.12 -31.80
CA ASP A 168 -16.21 -3.69 -31.16
C ASP A 168 -16.41 -3.24 -29.71
N LYS A 169 -17.51 -2.54 -29.41
CA LYS A 169 -17.83 -2.10 -28.03
C LYS A 169 -18.09 -3.26 -27.08
N ALA A 170 -18.81 -4.28 -27.57
CA ALA A 170 -19.05 -5.49 -26.76
C ALA A 170 -17.72 -6.22 -26.50
N MET A 171 -16.90 -6.38 -27.54
CA MET A 171 -15.58 -7.02 -27.40
C MET A 171 -14.70 -6.28 -26.39
N GLU A 172 -14.60 -4.96 -26.47
CA GLU A 172 -13.82 -4.14 -25.54
C GLU A 172 -14.27 -4.29 -24.09
N VAL A 173 -15.59 -4.32 -23.83
CA VAL A 173 -16.13 -4.52 -22.47
C VAL A 173 -15.73 -5.88 -21.89
N PHE A 174 -15.85 -6.95 -22.68
CA PHE A 174 -15.46 -8.28 -22.22
C PHE A 174 -13.95 -8.45 -22.10
N GLU A 175 -13.14 -7.79 -22.94
CA GLU A 175 -11.68 -7.75 -22.82
C GLU A 175 -11.26 -7.06 -21.52
N GLN A 176 -11.84 -5.89 -21.20
CA GLN A 176 -11.55 -5.18 -19.94
C GLN A 176 -11.94 -6.01 -18.72
N LEU A 177 -13.07 -6.72 -18.74
CA LEU A 177 -13.43 -7.65 -17.67
C LEU A 177 -12.44 -8.82 -17.55
N ALA A 178 -11.94 -9.34 -18.68
CA ALA A 178 -10.98 -10.45 -18.72
C ALA A 178 -9.56 -10.05 -18.23
N GLU A 179 -9.26 -8.77 -18.09
CA GLU A 179 -8.01 -8.29 -17.45
C GLU A 179 -7.97 -8.63 -15.96
N ASN A 180 -9.14 -8.65 -15.29
CA ASN A 180 -9.22 -9.02 -13.88
C ASN A 180 -8.94 -10.52 -13.70
N PRO A 181 -7.93 -10.93 -12.90
CA PRO A 181 -7.66 -12.34 -12.60
C PRO A 181 -8.85 -13.08 -12.00
N GLU A 182 -9.71 -12.41 -11.26
CA GLU A 182 -10.90 -12.94 -10.60
C GLU A 182 -12.17 -12.85 -11.49
N CYS A 183 -12.01 -12.53 -12.77
CA CYS A 183 -13.14 -12.43 -13.72
C CYS A 183 -13.94 -13.73 -13.76
N GLU A 184 -15.26 -13.62 -13.70
CA GLU A 184 -16.17 -14.75 -13.76
C GLU A 184 -16.03 -15.52 -15.09
N THR A 185 -16.02 -16.84 -15.02
CA THR A 185 -15.85 -17.73 -16.20
C THR A 185 -16.87 -17.44 -17.32
N ARG A 186 -18.10 -17.06 -16.97
CA ARG A 186 -19.15 -16.73 -17.95
C ARG A 186 -18.75 -15.58 -18.89
N TRP A 187 -18.03 -14.58 -18.40
CA TRP A 187 -17.56 -13.44 -19.21
C TRP A 187 -16.45 -13.85 -20.18
N LEU A 188 -15.57 -14.74 -19.72
CA LEU A 188 -14.51 -15.30 -20.54
C LEU A 188 -15.07 -16.20 -21.65
N GLN A 189 -16.12 -16.97 -21.35
CA GLN A 189 -16.83 -17.78 -22.33
C GLN A 189 -17.53 -16.90 -23.40
N THR A 190 -18.16 -15.79 -22.95
CA THR A 190 -18.80 -14.85 -23.89
C THR A 190 -17.74 -14.19 -24.77
N LEU A 191 -16.60 -13.78 -24.21
CA LEU A 191 -15.49 -13.23 -25.00
C LEU A 191 -14.95 -14.23 -26.03
N ALA A 192 -14.81 -15.51 -25.63
CA ALA A 192 -14.41 -16.56 -26.55
C ALA A 192 -15.38 -16.72 -27.73
N MET A 193 -16.69 -16.68 -27.46
CA MET A 193 -17.72 -16.71 -28.51
C MET A 193 -17.63 -15.49 -29.44
N ILE A 194 -17.39 -14.29 -28.91
CA ILE A 194 -17.19 -13.08 -29.71
C ILE A 194 -15.98 -13.26 -30.63
N TYR A 195 -14.85 -13.74 -30.12
CA TYR A 195 -13.65 -13.98 -30.93
C TYR A 195 -13.88 -15.01 -32.05
N ILE A 196 -14.65 -16.09 -31.77
CA ILE A 196 -15.00 -17.08 -32.79
C ILE A 196 -15.87 -16.47 -33.87
N VAL A 197 -16.93 -15.74 -33.51
CA VAL A 197 -17.84 -15.09 -34.46
C VAL A 197 -17.10 -14.06 -35.34
N ARG A 198 -16.14 -13.36 -34.78
CA ARG A 198 -15.35 -12.33 -35.47
C ARG A 198 -14.09 -12.87 -36.15
N GLN A 199 -13.82 -14.18 -36.02
CA GLN A 199 -12.62 -14.85 -36.56
C GLN A 199 -11.29 -14.30 -36.00
N GLU A 200 -11.30 -13.81 -34.76
CA GLU A 200 -10.14 -13.27 -34.03
C GLU A 200 -9.28 -14.39 -33.41
N TRP A 201 -8.78 -15.30 -34.26
CA TRP A 201 -8.09 -16.54 -33.83
C TRP A 201 -6.83 -16.28 -32.98
N GLY A 202 -6.12 -15.18 -33.25
CA GLY A 202 -4.94 -14.79 -32.46
C GLY A 202 -5.29 -14.47 -31.00
N ARG A 203 -6.34 -13.68 -30.78
CA ARG A 203 -6.83 -13.30 -29.45
C ARG A 203 -7.46 -14.50 -28.74
N MET A 204 -8.14 -15.36 -29.46
CA MET A 204 -8.71 -16.60 -28.92
C MET A 204 -7.64 -17.53 -28.35
N LYS A 205 -6.48 -17.69 -29.02
CA LYS A 205 -5.36 -18.50 -28.52
C LYS A 205 -4.80 -17.94 -27.19
N ILE A 206 -4.70 -16.63 -27.07
CA ILE A 206 -4.21 -15.96 -25.84
C ILE A 206 -5.21 -16.20 -24.69
N LEU A 207 -6.50 -16.08 -24.96
CA LEU A 207 -7.54 -16.32 -23.96
C LEU A 207 -7.55 -17.79 -23.51
N ALA A 208 -7.42 -18.75 -24.43
CA ALA A 208 -7.35 -20.16 -24.10
C ALA A 208 -6.16 -20.49 -23.19
N ALA A 209 -4.97 -19.96 -23.49
CA ALA A 209 -3.79 -20.13 -22.64
C ALA A 209 -4.01 -19.56 -21.21
N LYS A 210 -4.68 -18.41 -21.08
CA LYS A 210 -5.07 -17.85 -19.76
C LYS A 210 -6.03 -18.77 -18.99
N LEU A 211 -7.00 -19.35 -19.66
CA LEU A 211 -7.97 -20.28 -19.05
C LEU A 211 -7.31 -21.58 -18.57
N GLU A 212 -6.38 -22.14 -19.35
CA GLU A 212 -5.63 -23.33 -18.97
C GLU A 212 -4.76 -23.10 -17.71
N GLN A 213 -4.16 -21.91 -17.57
CA GLN A 213 -3.41 -21.55 -16.38
C GLN A 213 -4.29 -21.43 -15.12
N ARG A 214 -5.56 -21.05 -15.27
CA ARG A 214 -6.51 -20.96 -14.14
C ARG A 214 -7.03 -22.32 -13.69
N THR A 215 -7.18 -23.28 -14.59
CA THR A 215 -7.65 -24.64 -14.26
C THR A 215 -6.59 -25.53 -13.61
N LYS A 216 -5.33 -25.11 -13.65
CA LYS A 216 -4.19 -25.83 -13.02
C LYS A 216 -3.84 -25.36 -11.61
N LYS A 217 -4.55 -24.35 -11.07
CA LYS A 217 -4.48 -23.89 -9.68
C LYS A 217 -5.70 -24.33 -8.89
#